data_a5732a5ac957d21e494ba783047daa55
#
_entry.id   a5732a5ac957d21e494ba783047daa55
#
_cell.length_a   1.000
_cell.length_b   1.000
_cell.length_c   1.000
_cell.angle_alpha   90.00
_cell.angle_beta   90.00
_cell.angle_gamma   90.00
#
_symmetry.space_group_name_H-M   'P 1'
#
loop_
_entity.id
_entity.type
_entity.pdbx_description
1 polymer ?
#
loop_
_entity_poly.entity_id
_entity_poly.type
_entity_poly.pdbx_seq_one_letter_code
_entity_poly.pdbx_strand_id
1 'polypeptide(L)'
;MKKTTGILLAVLLAAFCAVFQACTAENTDPGGAAETVREDVLAAETPAPKMLSVTERTDAETLRARIAASPSLESVSIAPGALENAEIAELIEAFPEIGFQYEVAVGSHFFAPDVTGITAAEDCTAADIAAALPYLPALKTVRLGACDPETLAAVLPLFPEGTADYSVLIFGRELTPDAETLDLSEDASPAPETLKAALPYLPALTTVELGSREDPALAAAFRAAAPGLAVNCRYTFTWMDRELSESTETLDLTNVRITDVDELRRVLSWLPALRHTEMVGCGLDDETMAALRSEFPEKGIVWEISLGYWGRLRTDATAFTTRSSKSPDEMKYRLTTETLQPIRYCTELVALDLGHQKIEDISCLAGLHKLQILILADNRISDLTPLASMPDLVYVELFYNHISDLSPLSGLTKLKDLNVCSNMISDLTPLYGLTSLERLWYSNNRFTVEDHEALQERLINCVCNRTVWDETADGWREHERYFWMRSFFKDSPRYK
;
A
#
# COMPACT_ATOMS: atom_id res chain seq x y z
N MET A 1 2.53 -2.93 24.44
CA MET A 1 1.60 -1.91 24.00
C MET A 1 0.22 -2.19 24.62
N LYS A 2 0.04 -1.91 25.91
CA LYS A 2 -1.22 -2.01 26.66
C LYS A 2 -1.13 -1.01 27.82
N LYS A 3 -1.24 0.29 27.53
CA LYS A 3 -1.31 1.36 28.57
C LYS A 3 -1.83 2.72 28.06
N THR A 4 -2.46 2.80 26.88
CA THR A 4 -2.93 4.08 26.33
C THR A 4 -4.45 4.18 26.15
N THR A 5 -5.21 3.14 26.43
CA THR A 5 -6.68 3.12 26.27
C THR A 5 -7.45 3.53 27.53
N GLY A 6 -6.78 3.62 28.68
CA GLY A 6 -7.44 3.99 29.96
C GLY A 6 -7.55 5.50 30.24
N ILE A 7 -6.83 6.34 29.51
CA ILE A 7 -6.79 7.80 29.80
C ILE A 7 -7.83 8.57 28.97
N LEU A 8 -8.29 8.06 27.85
CA LEU A 8 -9.29 8.73 27.00
C LEU A 8 -10.72 8.62 27.57
N LEU A 9 -11.00 7.54 28.31
CA LEU A 9 -12.34 7.35 28.94
C LEU A 9 -12.53 8.22 30.18
N ALA A 10 -11.45 8.54 30.89
CA ALA A 10 -11.51 9.38 32.10
C ALA A 10 -11.68 10.89 31.79
N VAL A 11 -11.25 11.34 30.58
CA VAL A 11 -11.37 12.75 30.19
C VAL A 11 -12.77 13.08 29.63
N LEU A 12 -13.48 12.11 29.09
CA LEU A 12 -14.87 12.28 28.61
C LEU A 12 -15.90 12.31 29.77
N LEU A 13 -15.64 11.61 30.87
CA LEU A 13 -16.52 11.68 32.07
C LEU A 13 -16.37 12.98 32.87
N ALA A 14 -15.18 13.62 32.80
CA ALA A 14 -14.96 14.90 33.53
C ALA A 14 -15.57 16.13 32.84
N ALA A 15 -15.89 16.05 31.53
CA ALA A 15 -16.50 17.15 30.78
C ALA A 15 -18.02 17.22 30.91
N PHE A 16 -18.69 16.19 31.45
CA PHE A 16 -20.14 16.12 31.56
C PHE A 16 -20.69 16.62 32.91
N CYS A 17 -19.84 16.83 33.92
CA CYS A 17 -20.28 17.29 35.25
C CYS A 17 -20.29 18.81 35.46
N ALA A 18 -20.01 19.63 34.44
CA ALA A 18 -19.84 21.10 34.63
C ALA A 18 -20.97 21.98 34.11
N VAL A 19 -22.13 21.47 33.68
CA VAL A 19 -23.19 22.27 33.04
C VAL A 19 -24.52 22.30 33.82
N PHE A 20 -24.65 21.68 34.98
CA PHE A 20 -25.87 21.78 35.76
C PHE A 20 -25.63 22.44 37.14
N GLN A 21 -25.46 23.75 37.14
CA GLN A 21 -25.68 24.63 38.30
C GLN A 21 -26.21 25.99 37.80
N ALA A 22 -27.49 26.18 37.83
CA ALA A 22 -28.19 27.44 38.14
C ALA A 22 -29.68 27.34 37.75
N CYS A 23 -30.54 27.20 38.76
CA CYS A 23 -31.77 27.98 38.88
C CYS A 23 -32.51 27.55 40.14
N THR A 24 -32.25 28.28 41.25
CA THR A 24 -33.12 28.37 42.42
C THR A 24 -33.89 29.67 42.35
N ALA A 25 -35.16 29.63 42.56
CA ALA A 25 -35.98 30.76 43.22
C ALA A 25 -37.36 30.23 43.61
N GLU A 26 -37.55 30.09 44.88
CA GLU A 26 -38.46 30.78 45.74
C GLU A 26 -39.97 30.76 45.37
N ASN A 27 -40.82 30.13 46.24
CA ASN A 27 -41.82 30.92 46.97
C ASN A 27 -42.53 30.07 48.02
N THR A 28 -42.34 30.46 49.30
CA THR A 28 -43.23 30.82 50.40
C THR A 28 -44.63 30.19 50.56
N ASP A 29 -44.74 29.46 51.62
CA ASP A 29 -45.67 29.34 52.74
C ASP A 29 -46.98 30.23 52.72
N PRO A 30 -48.03 30.00 53.50
CA PRO A 30 -48.19 29.29 54.79
C PRO A 30 -49.55 28.64 55.08
N GLY A 31 -49.59 27.86 56.16
CA GLY A 31 -50.67 27.98 57.16
C GLY A 31 -51.64 26.84 57.38
N GLY A 32 -51.60 26.29 58.57
CA GLY A 32 -52.86 26.04 59.27
C GLY A 32 -53.10 24.70 59.95
N ALA A 33 -52.77 24.68 61.24
CA ALA A 33 -53.61 24.15 62.33
C ALA A 33 -53.71 22.63 62.60
N ALA A 34 -53.33 22.37 63.80
CA ALA A 34 -53.45 21.16 64.61
C ALA A 34 -54.84 20.64 64.80
N GLU A 35 -54.97 19.30 64.91
CA GLU A 35 -55.86 18.76 65.96
C GLU A 35 -55.39 17.33 66.32
N THR A 36 -55.22 17.19 67.65
CA THR A 36 -54.88 15.91 68.34
C THR A 36 -56.14 15.09 68.57
N VAL A 37 -56.09 13.80 68.25
CA VAL A 37 -56.87 12.79 68.96
C VAL A 37 -56.08 11.49 69.06
N ARG A 38 -55.93 11.01 70.30
CA ARG A 38 -55.45 9.68 70.68
C ARG A 38 -56.45 8.61 70.26
N GLU A 39 -56.01 7.45 69.83
CA GLU A 39 -56.39 6.17 70.42
C GLU A 39 -55.59 4.99 69.88
N ASP A 40 -55.18 4.19 70.82
CA ASP A 40 -54.54 2.92 70.66
C ASP A 40 -55.41 1.91 69.92
N VAL A 41 -54.89 1.37 68.76
CA VAL A 41 -55.41 0.10 68.27
C VAL A 41 -54.14 -0.71 67.81
N LEU A 42 -53.99 -1.87 68.44
CA LEU A 42 -53.05 -2.87 68.01
C LEU A 42 -53.18 -3.09 66.49
N ALA A 43 -52.26 -2.53 65.74
CA ALA A 43 -52.10 -2.91 64.32
C ALA A 43 -51.41 -4.23 64.24
N ALA A 44 -52.14 -5.25 63.75
CA ALA A 44 -51.52 -6.45 63.25
C ALA A 44 -50.41 -6.06 62.29
N GLU A 45 -49.20 -6.55 62.53
CA GLU A 45 -48.05 -6.38 61.59
C GLU A 45 -48.42 -7.05 60.24
N THR A 46 -48.82 -6.19 59.29
CA THR A 46 -48.91 -6.56 57.91
C THR A 46 -47.47 -6.95 57.53
N PRO A 47 -47.20 -8.17 56.98
CA PRO A 47 -45.84 -8.54 56.59
C PRO A 47 -45.32 -7.48 55.60
N ALA A 48 -44.16 -6.95 55.92
CA ALA A 48 -43.54 -5.92 55.11
C ALA A 48 -43.50 -6.38 53.62
N PRO A 49 -43.80 -5.53 52.65
CA PRO A 49 -43.92 -5.92 51.25
C PRO A 49 -42.60 -6.49 50.75
N LYS A 50 -42.65 -7.71 50.17
CA LYS A 50 -41.51 -8.36 49.55
C LYS A 50 -41.14 -7.73 48.20
N MET A 51 -42.05 -6.97 47.60
CA MET A 51 -41.88 -6.27 46.33
C MET A 51 -42.28 -4.79 46.48
N LEU A 52 -41.43 -3.91 45.97
CA LEU A 52 -41.67 -2.46 45.87
C LEU A 52 -41.93 -2.10 44.41
N SER A 53 -43.08 -1.45 44.13
CA SER A 53 -43.39 -0.94 42.81
C SER A 53 -43.22 0.59 42.75
N VAL A 54 -42.50 1.05 41.73
CA VAL A 54 -42.25 2.48 41.44
C VAL A 54 -42.94 2.76 40.10
N THR A 55 -44.09 3.46 40.17
CA THR A 55 -44.95 3.70 38.99
C THR A 55 -44.92 5.15 38.51
N GLU A 56 -44.39 6.04 39.33
CA GLU A 56 -44.30 7.48 39.02
C GLU A 56 -42.85 7.94 39.10
N ARG A 57 -42.53 9.04 38.41
CA ARG A 57 -41.19 9.61 38.43
C ARG A 57 -40.79 9.97 39.87
N THR A 58 -39.67 9.43 40.28
CA THR A 58 -39.09 9.65 41.62
C THR A 58 -37.58 9.93 41.46
N ASP A 59 -36.93 10.37 42.51
CA ASP A 59 -35.47 10.49 42.54
C ASP A 59 -34.83 9.24 43.18
N ALA A 60 -33.62 8.95 42.75
CA ALA A 60 -32.85 7.77 43.17
C ALA A 60 -32.56 7.79 44.69
N GLU A 61 -32.38 8.99 45.31
CA GLU A 61 -32.06 9.12 46.72
C GLU A 61 -33.25 8.72 47.59
N THR A 62 -34.45 9.20 47.22
CA THR A 62 -35.71 8.82 47.86
C THR A 62 -35.95 7.32 47.74
N LEU A 63 -35.73 6.73 46.56
CA LEU A 63 -35.93 5.30 46.39
C LEU A 63 -34.89 4.49 47.17
N ARG A 64 -33.64 4.91 47.21
CA ARG A 64 -32.57 4.32 48.00
C ARG A 64 -32.91 4.27 49.48
N ALA A 65 -33.43 5.38 50.02
CA ALA A 65 -33.88 5.45 51.42
C ALA A 65 -35.03 4.47 51.70
N ARG A 66 -36.00 4.33 50.78
CA ARG A 66 -37.13 3.40 50.91
C ARG A 66 -36.68 1.94 50.88
N ILE A 67 -35.74 1.60 49.99
CA ILE A 67 -35.16 0.25 49.91
C ILE A 67 -34.41 -0.09 51.20
N ALA A 68 -33.56 0.83 51.68
CA ALA A 68 -32.78 0.64 52.90
C ALA A 68 -33.66 0.50 54.17
N ALA A 69 -34.80 1.16 54.17
CA ALA A 69 -35.78 1.05 55.29
C ALA A 69 -36.63 -0.24 55.25
N SER A 70 -36.46 -1.10 54.21
CA SER A 70 -37.31 -2.28 54.01
C SER A 70 -36.45 -3.57 53.97
N PRO A 71 -35.99 -4.09 55.10
CA PRO A 71 -35.05 -5.21 55.18
C PRO A 71 -35.61 -6.54 54.68
N SER A 72 -36.91 -6.66 54.47
CA SER A 72 -37.57 -7.86 53.92
C SER A 72 -37.85 -7.80 52.41
N LEU A 73 -37.36 -6.73 51.73
CA LEU A 73 -37.58 -6.52 50.31
C LEU A 73 -36.74 -7.47 49.50
N GLU A 74 -37.40 -8.21 48.59
CA GLU A 74 -36.77 -9.18 47.70
C GLU A 74 -36.66 -8.62 46.28
N SER A 75 -37.54 -7.74 45.84
CA SER A 75 -37.54 -7.20 44.47
C SER A 75 -38.10 -5.77 44.40
N VAL A 76 -37.62 -5.02 43.39
CA VAL A 76 -38.07 -3.69 43.01
C VAL A 76 -38.49 -3.68 41.56
N SER A 77 -39.71 -3.27 41.26
CA SER A 77 -40.21 -3.10 39.90
C SER A 77 -40.29 -1.58 39.62
N ILE A 78 -39.55 -1.16 38.58
CA ILE A 78 -39.46 0.25 38.15
C ILE A 78 -40.19 0.39 36.82
N ALA A 79 -41.21 1.22 36.78
CA ALA A 79 -41.94 1.49 35.56
C ALA A 79 -41.07 2.28 34.55
N PRO A 80 -41.25 2.06 33.24
CA PRO A 80 -40.53 2.77 32.20
C PRO A 80 -40.57 4.31 32.41
N GLY A 81 -39.41 4.95 32.42
CA GLY A 81 -39.26 6.39 32.58
C GLY A 81 -39.45 6.94 34.01
N ALA A 82 -39.65 6.09 35.02
CA ALA A 82 -39.74 6.53 36.43
C ALA A 82 -38.37 6.97 36.99
N LEU A 83 -37.27 6.48 36.45
CA LEU A 83 -35.86 6.83 36.74
C LEU A 83 -35.04 6.89 35.46
N GLU A 84 -33.94 7.60 35.51
CA GLU A 84 -32.92 7.59 34.41
C GLU A 84 -32.11 6.29 34.48
N ASN A 85 -31.56 5.85 33.33
CA ASN A 85 -30.77 4.62 33.24
C ASN A 85 -29.59 4.59 34.24
N ALA A 86 -28.90 5.73 34.42
CA ALA A 86 -27.76 5.84 35.34
C ALA A 86 -28.22 5.66 36.80
N GLU A 87 -29.35 6.22 37.17
CA GLU A 87 -29.93 6.12 38.52
C GLU A 87 -30.32 4.66 38.85
N ILE A 88 -30.89 3.95 37.86
CA ILE A 88 -31.21 2.51 38.00
C ILE A 88 -29.95 1.70 38.21
N ALA A 89 -28.89 1.96 37.42
CA ALA A 89 -27.61 1.26 37.53
C ALA A 89 -26.97 1.46 38.91
N GLU A 90 -26.97 2.69 39.43
CA GLU A 90 -26.46 2.99 40.78
C GLU A 90 -27.25 2.27 41.90
N LEU A 91 -28.56 2.11 41.73
CA LEU A 91 -29.39 1.37 42.68
C LEU A 91 -29.10 -0.13 42.64
N ILE A 92 -28.91 -0.71 41.47
CA ILE A 92 -28.53 -2.13 41.31
C ILE A 92 -27.16 -2.41 41.94
N GLU A 93 -26.18 -1.51 41.74
CA GLU A 93 -24.88 -1.61 42.38
C GLU A 93 -24.92 -1.52 43.91
N ALA A 94 -25.80 -0.60 44.42
CA ALA A 94 -25.95 -0.35 45.85
C ALA A 94 -26.68 -1.51 46.59
N PHE A 95 -27.54 -2.27 45.90
CA PHE A 95 -28.36 -3.32 46.46
C PHE A 95 -28.32 -4.63 45.67
N PRO A 96 -27.16 -5.29 45.58
CA PRO A 96 -26.95 -6.45 44.73
C PRO A 96 -27.76 -7.70 45.09
N GLU A 97 -28.32 -7.73 46.31
CA GLU A 97 -29.18 -8.82 46.81
C GLU A 97 -30.66 -8.67 46.40
N ILE A 98 -31.03 -7.52 45.81
CA ILE A 98 -32.40 -7.25 45.41
C ILE A 98 -32.56 -7.46 43.90
N GLY A 99 -33.62 -8.17 43.52
CA GLY A 99 -33.99 -8.34 42.13
C GLY A 99 -34.65 -7.09 41.56
N PHE A 100 -34.02 -6.43 40.56
CA PHE A 100 -34.61 -5.30 39.87
C PHE A 100 -35.29 -5.73 38.58
N GLN A 101 -36.56 -5.28 38.41
CA GLN A 101 -37.30 -5.38 37.14
C GLN A 101 -37.45 -3.97 36.58
N TYR A 102 -36.86 -3.72 35.44
CA TYR A 102 -36.80 -2.41 34.80
C TYR A 102 -36.64 -2.51 33.29
N GLU A 103 -36.83 -1.43 32.60
CA GLU A 103 -36.51 -1.28 31.18
C GLU A 103 -35.53 -0.11 31.02
N VAL A 104 -34.64 -0.23 30.03
CA VAL A 104 -33.63 0.77 29.66
C VAL A 104 -34.25 1.73 28.65
N ALA A 105 -34.18 3.02 28.94
CA ALA A 105 -34.63 4.08 28.04
C ALA A 105 -33.59 4.27 26.89
N VAL A 106 -34.08 4.28 25.64
CA VAL A 106 -33.29 4.53 24.44
C VAL A 106 -34.09 5.45 23.53
N GLY A 107 -33.73 6.72 23.48
CA GLY A 107 -34.58 7.74 22.86
C GLY A 107 -35.96 7.78 23.53
N SER A 108 -37.03 7.63 22.75
CA SER A 108 -38.39 7.54 23.26
C SER A 108 -38.88 6.12 23.55
N HIS A 109 -38.04 5.13 23.35
CA HIS A 109 -38.36 3.71 23.53
C HIS A 109 -37.77 3.13 24.81
N PHE A 110 -38.34 1.98 25.25
CA PHE A 110 -37.89 1.25 26.41
C PHE A 110 -37.64 -0.20 26.05
N PHE A 111 -36.49 -0.73 26.49
CA PHE A 111 -36.05 -2.10 26.15
C PHE A 111 -35.69 -2.86 27.45
N ALA A 112 -35.98 -4.15 27.46
CA ALA A 112 -35.49 -5.02 28.52
C ALA A 112 -33.97 -5.09 28.52
N PRO A 113 -33.28 -5.18 29.68
CA PRO A 113 -31.81 -5.22 29.77
C PRO A 113 -31.15 -6.39 29.02
N ASP A 114 -31.93 -7.46 28.77
CA ASP A 114 -31.52 -8.69 28.07
C ASP A 114 -31.81 -8.63 26.56
N VAL A 115 -32.24 -7.47 26.02
CA VAL A 115 -32.43 -7.32 24.58
C VAL A 115 -31.15 -7.59 23.83
N THR A 116 -31.25 -8.38 22.77
CA THR A 116 -30.07 -8.78 21.96
C THR A 116 -29.91 -8.04 20.64
N GLY A 117 -30.94 -7.31 20.20
CA GLY A 117 -30.92 -6.53 18.97
C GLY A 117 -31.86 -5.34 19.03
N ILE A 118 -31.40 -4.17 18.55
CA ILE A 118 -32.18 -2.94 18.43
C ILE A 118 -32.06 -2.43 17.00
N THR A 119 -33.14 -1.89 16.45
CA THR A 119 -33.15 -1.24 15.14
C THR A 119 -33.23 0.28 15.35
N ALA A 120 -32.32 1.03 14.74
CA ALA A 120 -32.33 2.48 14.76
C ALA A 120 -33.52 3.03 13.93
N ALA A 121 -34.15 4.09 14.43
CA ALA A 121 -35.27 4.78 13.81
C ALA A 121 -35.19 6.29 14.16
N GLU A 122 -36.11 7.10 13.63
CA GLU A 122 -36.16 8.56 13.91
C GLU A 122 -36.23 8.89 15.39
N ASP A 123 -37.00 8.12 16.15
CA ASP A 123 -37.28 8.30 17.59
C ASP A 123 -36.44 7.37 18.48
N CYS A 124 -35.55 6.59 17.90
CA CYS A 124 -34.55 5.71 18.54
C CYS A 124 -33.27 5.76 17.71
N THR A 125 -32.53 6.84 17.78
CA THR A 125 -31.38 7.08 16.92
C THR A 125 -30.19 6.23 17.30
N ALA A 126 -29.25 6.07 16.39
CA ALA A 126 -27.96 5.37 16.64
C ALA A 126 -27.21 6.00 17.84
N ALA A 127 -27.30 7.33 18.01
CA ALA A 127 -26.69 8.02 19.14
C ALA A 127 -27.37 7.66 20.45
N ASP A 128 -28.73 7.58 20.48
CA ASP A 128 -29.47 7.13 21.66
C ASP A 128 -29.10 5.70 22.06
N ILE A 129 -29.01 4.80 21.07
CA ILE A 129 -28.61 3.41 21.30
C ILE A 129 -27.17 3.36 21.84
N ALA A 130 -26.25 4.13 21.27
CA ALA A 130 -24.85 4.19 21.71
C ALA A 130 -24.74 4.70 23.16
N ALA A 131 -25.53 5.71 23.54
CA ALA A 131 -25.59 6.23 24.92
C ALA A 131 -26.13 5.20 25.91
N ALA A 132 -27.02 4.31 25.48
CA ALA A 132 -27.61 3.26 26.30
C ALA A 132 -26.81 1.98 26.39
N LEU A 133 -25.75 1.77 25.56
CA LEU A 133 -24.92 0.56 25.55
C LEU A 133 -24.44 0.08 26.92
N PRO A 134 -24.00 0.96 27.84
CA PRO A 134 -23.57 0.52 29.18
C PRO A 134 -24.65 -0.19 29.98
N TYR A 135 -25.92 0.05 29.65
CA TYR A 135 -27.10 -0.47 30.38
C TYR A 135 -27.75 -1.67 29.66
N LEU A 136 -27.23 -2.05 28.48
CA LEU A 136 -27.73 -3.12 27.63
C LEU A 136 -26.66 -4.20 27.41
N PRO A 137 -26.22 -4.93 28.46
CA PRO A 137 -25.08 -5.83 28.38
C PRO A 137 -25.27 -7.06 27.44
N ALA A 138 -26.54 -7.38 27.12
CA ALA A 138 -26.89 -8.48 26.23
C ALA A 138 -27.00 -8.06 24.76
N LEU A 139 -26.90 -6.77 24.44
CA LEU A 139 -27.05 -6.25 23.09
C LEU A 139 -25.89 -6.72 22.20
N LYS A 140 -26.23 -7.41 21.11
CA LYS A 140 -25.26 -7.97 20.14
C LYS A 140 -25.35 -7.33 18.77
N THR A 141 -26.53 -6.83 18.41
CA THR A 141 -26.76 -6.31 17.06
C THR A 141 -27.55 -5.00 17.10
N VAL A 142 -27.02 -3.99 16.44
CA VAL A 142 -27.69 -2.71 16.17
C VAL A 142 -27.92 -2.60 14.67
N ARG A 143 -29.18 -2.63 14.23
CA ARG A 143 -29.54 -2.48 12.83
C ARG A 143 -29.71 -1.02 12.49
N LEU A 144 -28.83 -0.50 11.61
CA LEU A 144 -28.82 0.89 11.17
C LEU A 144 -29.66 1.11 9.91
N GLY A 145 -29.94 0.02 9.14
CA GLY A 145 -30.58 0.10 7.83
C GLY A 145 -29.66 0.68 6.74
N ALA A 146 -30.28 1.24 5.71
CA ALA A 146 -29.57 1.84 4.58
C ALA A 146 -29.10 3.27 4.92
N CYS A 147 -27.78 3.45 4.99
CA CYS A 147 -27.14 4.71 5.33
C CYS A 147 -26.20 5.15 4.22
N ASP A 148 -26.11 6.45 3.95
CA ASP A 148 -25.07 7.00 3.08
C ASP A 148 -23.68 6.92 3.77
N PRO A 149 -22.58 7.02 3.02
CA PRO A 149 -21.22 6.91 3.55
C PRO A 149 -20.87 7.94 4.64
N GLU A 150 -21.43 9.15 4.57
CA GLU A 150 -21.19 10.21 5.55
C GLU A 150 -21.86 9.87 6.90
N THR A 151 -23.09 9.40 6.85
CA THR A 151 -23.82 8.90 8.02
C THR A 151 -23.09 7.72 8.66
N LEU A 152 -22.62 6.74 7.84
CA LEU A 152 -21.86 5.60 8.36
C LEU A 152 -20.54 6.02 9.01
N ALA A 153 -19.84 7.01 8.44
CA ALA A 153 -18.61 7.56 9.04
C ALA A 153 -18.85 8.16 10.44
N ALA A 154 -20.02 8.77 10.66
CA ALA A 154 -20.38 9.37 11.93
C ALA A 154 -20.86 8.34 12.96
N VAL A 155 -21.59 7.33 12.52
CA VAL A 155 -22.34 6.43 13.39
C VAL A 155 -21.57 5.17 13.78
N LEU A 156 -20.85 4.53 12.84
CA LEU A 156 -20.15 3.26 13.13
C LEU A 156 -19.12 3.35 14.27
N PRO A 157 -18.35 4.45 14.44
CA PRO A 157 -17.42 4.56 15.55
C PRO A 157 -18.08 4.59 16.94
N LEU A 158 -19.41 4.79 17.03
CA LEU A 158 -20.15 4.77 18.28
C LEU A 158 -20.36 3.34 18.83
N PHE A 159 -20.16 2.31 18.01
CA PHE A 159 -20.41 0.92 18.37
C PHE A 159 -19.14 0.09 18.37
N PRO A 160 -19.06 -0.97 19.22
CA PRO A 160 -18.01 -1.96 19.11
C PRO A 160 -18.00 -2.64 17.72
N GLU A 161 -16.82 -3.02 17.24
CA GLU A 161 -16.65 -3.70 15.96
C GLU A 161 -17.53 -4.98 15.88
N GLY A 162 -18.25 -5.13 14.77
CA GLY A 162 -19.16 -6.26 14.53
C GLY A 162 -20.53 -6.17 15.22
N THR A 163 -20.82 -5.08 15.96
CA THR A 163 -22.13 -4.89 16.60
C THR A 163 -23.15 -4.24 15.65
N ALA A 164 -22.70 -3.35 14.75
CA ALA A 164 -23.57 -2.66 13.80
C ALA A 164 -23.82 -3.50 12.55
N ASP A 165 -25.09 -3.68 12.21
CA ASP A 165 -25.61 -4.28 10.96
C ASP A 165 -26.17 -3.15 10.10
N TYR A 166 -25.64 -2.97 8.89
CA TYR A 166 -25.94 -1.84 8.01
C TYR A 166 -25.89 -2.24 6.53
N SER A 167 -26.52 -1.41 5.72
CA SER A 167 -26.30 -1.38 4.28
C SER A 167 -25.87 0.03 3.85
N VAL A 168 -25.15 0.09 2.72
CA VAL A 168 -24.63 1.34 2.15
C VAL A 168 -25.60 1.84 1.10
N LEU A 169 -26.11 3.04 1.25
CA LEU A 169 -26.92 3.71 0.23
C LEU A 169 -25.98 4.49 -0.71
N ILE A 170 -25.81 4.00 -1.93
CA ILE A 170 -24.94 4.60 -2.94
C ILE A 170 -25.60 4.58 -4.32
N PHE A 171 -25.57 5.69 -5.04
CA PHE A 171 -26.19 5.83 -6.37
C PHE A 171 -27.67 5.38 -6.40
N GLY A 172 -28.41 5.64 -5.29
CA GLY A 172 -29.80 5.21 -5.17
C GLY A 172 -30.02 3.70 -4.99
N ARG A 173 -28.94 2.94 -4.73
CA ARG A 173 -28.94 1.49 -4.47
C ARG A 173 -28.52 1.23 -3.03
N GLU A 174 -29.10 0.19 -2.49
CA GLU A 174 -28.74 -0.35 -1.18
C GLU A 174 -27.85 -1.56 -1.35
N LEU A 175 -26.62 -1.51 -0.82
CA LEU A 175 -25.62 -2.57 -0.87
C LEU A 175 -25.27 -3.02 0.54
N THR A 176 -25.28 -4.32 0.74
CA THR A 176 -24.76 -4.93 1.98
C THR A 176 -23.23 -5.00 1.96
N PRO A 177 -22.53 -5.05 3.11
CA PRO A 177 -21.07 -5.12 3.18
C PRO A 177 -20.44 -6.33 2.46
N ASP A 178 -21.21 -7.38 2.20
CA ASP A 178 -20.84 -8.59 1.47
C ASP A 178 -21.13 -8.51 -0.05
N ALA A 179 -21.63 -7.39 -0.55
CA ALA A 179 -21.85 -7.18 -1.98
C ALA A 179 -20.51 -7.17 -2.73
N GLU A 180 -20.37 -8.08 -3.70
CA GLU A 180 -19.16 -8.22 -4.51
C GLU A 180 -19.16 -7.32 -5.76
N THR A 181 -20.33 -6.92 -6.22
CA THR A 181 -20.50 -6.16 -7.48
C THR A 181 -21.42 -4.97 -7.31
N LEU A 182 -21.02 -3.83 -7.88
CA LEU A 182 -21.82 -2.63 -8.03
C LEU A 182 -22.12 -2.40 -9.51
N ASP A 183 -23.38 -2.54 -9.92
CA ASP A 183 -23.82 -2.30 -11.28
C ASP A 183 -24.34 -0.88 -11.47
N LEU A 184 -23.64 -0.07 -12.27
CA LEU A 184 -23.94 1.30 -12.65
C LEU A 184 -24.19 1.45 -14.16
N SER A 185 -24.45 0.36 -14.86
CA SER A 185 -24.62 0.35 -16.33
C SER A 185 -25.75 1.25 -16.82
N GLU A 186 -26.80 1.39 -16.02
CA GLU A 186 -27.98 2.23 -16.32
C GLU A 186 -27.81 3.70 -15.86
N ASP A 187 -26.78 4.03 -15.06
CA ASP A 187 -26.60 5.39 -14.53
C ASP A 187 -25.95 6.30 -15.56
N ALA A 188 -26.58 7.41 -15.89
CA ALA A 188 -26.13 8.31 -16.93
C ALA A 188 -24.76 8.96 -16.62
N SER A 189 -24.52 9.33 -15.35
CA SER A 189 -23.30 10.03 -14.94
C SER A 189 -22.96 9.77 -13.45
N PRO A 190 -22.55 8.55 -13.08
CA PRO A 190 -22.18 8.23 -11.70
C PRO A 190 -20.88 8.95 -11.32
N ALA A 191 -20.81 9.46 -10.08
CA ALA A 191 -19.64 10.21 -9.60
C ALA A 191 -18.62 9.26 -8.92
N PRO A 192 -17.37 9.17 -9.40
CA PRO A 192 -16.35 8.28 -8.83
C PRO A 192 -16.04 8.57 -7.35
N GLU A 193 -16.10 9.83 -6.91
CA GLU A 193 -15.84 10.21 -5.52
C GLU A 193 -16.88 9.64 -4.54
N THR A 194 -18.13 9.44 -4.99
CA THR A 194 -19.15 8.77 -4.20
C THR A 194 -18.80 7.32 -3.92
N LEU A 195 -18.27 6.60 -4.92
CA LEU A 195 -17.75 5.25 -4.73
C LEU A 195 -16.58 5.24 -3.73
N LYS A 196 -15.63 6.14 -3.92
CA LYS A 196 -14.46 6.24 -3.04
C LYS A 196 -14.83 6.43 -1.57
N ALA A 197 -15.83 7.26 -1.30
CA ALA A 197 -16.34 7.47 0.05
C ALA A 197 -17.01 6.21 0.64
N ALA A 198 -17.60 5.36 -0.20
CA ALA A 198 -18.32 4.15 0.23
C ALA A 198 -17.40 2.93 0.43
N LEU A 199 -16.22 2.88 -0.21
CA LEU A 199 -15.31 1.71 -0.17
C LEU A 199 -14.98 1.20 1.24
N PRO A 200 -14.75 2.03 2.27
CA PRO A 200 -14.49 1.54 3.62
C PRO A 200 -15.61 0.67 4.20
N TYR A 201 -16.84 0.81 3.68
CA TYR A 201 -18.05 0.14 4.16
C TYR A 201 -18.49 -1.02 3.28
N LEU A 202 -17.78 -1.27 2.17
CA LEU A 202 -18.04 -2.34 1.21
C LEU A 202 -16.79 -3.23 1.04
N PRO A 203 -16.34 -3.92 2.08
CA PRO A 203 -15.07 -4.67 2.06
C PRO A 203 -15.06 -5.84 1.10
N ALA A 204 -16.23 -6.37 0.71
CA ALA A 204 -16.33 -7.47 -0.25
C ALA A 204 -16.44 -7.00 -1.70
N LEU A 205 -16.58 -5.68 -1.95
CA LEU A 205 -16.72 -5.16 -3.31
C LEU A 205 -15.43 -5.38 -4.11
N THR A 206 -15.56 -6.05 -5.24
CA THR A 206 -14.45 -6.36 -6.15
C THR A 206 -14.66 -5.81 -7.54
N THR A 207 -15.90 -5.57 -7.94
CA THR A 207 -16.25 -5.24 -9.32
C THR A 207 -17.24 -4.09 -9.41
N VAL A 208 -17.00 -3.20 -10.37
CA VAL A 208 -17.92 -2.13 -10.77
C VAL A 208 -18.25 -2.29 -12.25
N GLU A 209 -19.52 -2.41 -12.59
CA GLU A 209 -20.03 -2.52 -13.96
C GLU A 209 -20.53 -1.14 -14.42
N LEU A 210 -19.88 -0.55 -15.41
CA LEU A 210 -20.26 0.73 -16.01
C LEU A 210 -21.02 0.57 -17.33
N GLY A 211 -21.10 -0.65 -17.88
CA GLY A 211 -21.72 -0.92 -19.15
C GLY A 211 -20.95 -0.35 -20.35
N SER A 212 -21.69 0.14 -21.37
CA SER A 212 -21.09 0.81 -22.53
C SER A 212 -21.14 2.33 -22.37
N ARG A 213 -20.03 3.00 -22.64
CA ARG A 213 -19.90 4.46 -22.51
C ARG A 213 -19.28 5.07 -23.76
N GLU A 214 -19.65 6.30 -24.07
CA GLU A 214 -19.01 7.06 -25.15
C GLU A 214 -17.71 7.72 -24.68
N ASP A 215 -17.66 8.14 -23.40
CA ASP A 215 -16.51 8.82 -22.81
C ASP A 215 -15.64 7.84 -21.97
N PRO A 216 -14.41 7.54 -22.40
CA PRO A 216 -13.48 6.70 -21.67
C PRO A 216 -13.01 7.33 -20.34
N ALA A 217 -13.11 8.66 -20.20
CA ALA A 217 -12.66 9.37 -19.01
C ALA A 217 -13.39 8.93 -17.75
N LEU A 218 -14.70 8.59 -17.86
CA LEU A 218 -15.48 8.10 -16.73
C LEU A 218 -14.89 6.80 -16.16
N ALA A 219 -14.61 5.83 -17.02
CA ALA A 219 -14.02 4.56 -16.61
C ALA A 219 -12.63 4.73 -15.98
N ALA A 220 -11.81 5.62 -16.55
CA ALA A 220 -10.49 5.95 -15.99
C ALA A 220 -10.63 6.62 -14.61
N ALA A 221 -11.59 7.52 -14.42
CA ALA A 221 -11.84 8.16 -13.14
C ALA A 221 -12.29 7.15 -12.05
N PHE A 222 -13.14 6.17 -12.41
CA PHE A 222 -13.49 5.09 -11.49
C PHE A 222 -12.30 4.20 -11.11
N ARG A 223 -11.42 3.85 -12.06
CA ARG A 223 -10.19 3.10 -11.78
C ARG A 223 -9.25 3.88 -10.85
N ALA A 224 -9.14 5.19 -11.05
CA ALA A 224 -8.33 6.05 -10.20
C ALA A 224 -8.92 6.20 -8.78
N ALA A 225 -10.25 6.29 -8.66
CA ALA A 225 -10.94 6.40 -7.37
C ALA A 225 -10.88 5.10 -6.55
N ALA A 226 -10.84 3.94 -7.24
CA ALA A 226 -10.88 2.61 -6.63
C ALA A 226 -9.85 1.66 -7.28
N PRO A 227 -8.53 1.86 -7.09
CA PRO A 227 -7.47 1.13 -7.80
C PRO A 227 -7.44 -0.39 -7.50
N GLY A 228 -8.14 -0.83 -6.44
CA GLY A 228 -8.25 -2.26 -6.09
C GLY A 228 -9.41 -2.99 -6.74
N LEU A 229 -10.31 -2.30 -7.47
CA LEU A 229 -11.50 -2.89 -8.06
C LEU A 229 -11.34 -3.13 -9.57
N ALA A 230 -11.99 -4.19 -10.05
CA ALA A 230 -12.22 -4.40 -11.48
C ALA A 230 -13.31 -3.44 -11.97
N VAL A 231 -12.96 -2.51 -12.86
CA VAL A 231 -13.92 -1.57 -13.47
C VAL A 231 -14.19 -2.01 -14.90
N ASN A 232 -15.34 -2.64 -15.12
CA ASN A 232 -15.78 -3.13 -16.42
C ASN A 232 -16.58 -2.05 -17.17
N CYS A 233 -16.03 -1.61 -18.29
CA CYS A 233 -16.65 -0.59 -19.13
C CYS A 233 -16.22 -0.84 -20.58
N ARG A 234 -17.17 -0.79 -21.51
CA ARG A 234 -16.89 -0.87 -22.95
C ARG A 234 -16.94 0.52 -23.56
N TYR A 235 -15.93 0.86 -24.35
CA TYR A 235 -15.87 2.11 -25.11
C TYR A 235 -14.92 1.99 -26.30
N THR A 236 -15.16 2.83 -27.30
CA THR A 236 -14.23 3.09 -28.41
C THR A 236 -14.09 4.60 -28.57
N PHE A 237 -12.90 5.04 -28.94
CA PHE A 237 -12.65 6.44 -29.25
C PHE A 237 -11.57 6.57 -30.34
N THR A 238 -11.54 7.69 -31.02
CA THR A 238 -10.54 7.96 -32.05
C THR A 238 -9.51 8.95 -31.49
N TRP A 239 -8.23 8.60 -31.62
CA TRP A 239 -7.11 9.49 -31.28
C TRP A 239 -6.01 9.38 -32.32
N MET A 240 -5.59 10.52 -32.88
CA MET A 240 -4.57 10.59 -33.95
C MET A 240 -4.85 9.60 -35.10
N ASP A 241 -6.07 9.61 -35.62
CA ASP A 241 -6.56 8.74 -36.71
C ASP A 241 -6.52 7.23 -36.38
N ARG A 242 -6.44 6.85 -35.09
CA ARG A 242 -6.49 5.49 -34.59
C ARG A 242 -7.77 5.24 -33.82
N GLU A 243 -8.45 4.15 -34.10
CA GLU A 243 -9.55 3.67 -33.28
C GLU A 243 -8.99 2.84 -32.13
N LEU A 244 -9.25 3.27 -30.89
CA LEU A 244 -8.77 2.68 -29.66
C LEU A 244 -9.95 2.28 -28.77
N SER A 245 -9.75 1.28 -27.92
CA SER A 245 -10.79 0.78 -27.00
C SER A 245 -10.18 0.34 -25.67
N GLU A 246 -11.04 0.00 -24.71
CA GLU A 246 -10.61 -0.62 -23.44
C GLU A 246 -9.80 -1.91 -23.62
N SER A 247 -10.01 -2.61 -24.74
CA SER A 247 -9.33 -3.87 -25.07
C SER A 247 -8.07 -3.70 -25.90
N THR A 248 -7.64 -2.46 -26.20
CA THR A 248 -6.41 -2.20 -26.95
C THR A 248 -5.20 -2.67 -26.15
N GLU A 249 -4.49 -3.67 -26.66
CA GLU A 249 -3.31 -4.27 -25.99
C GLU A 249 -1.97 -3.65 -26.44
N THR A 250 -1.92 -3.12 -27.67
CA THR A 250 -0.72 -2.52 -28.27
C THR A 250 -1.02 -1.17 -28.88
N LEU A 251 -0.10 -0.23 -28.73
CA LEU A 251 -0.19 1.12 -29.33
C LEU A 251 1.12 1.46 -30.03
N ASP A 252 1.08 1.58 -31.36
CA ASP A 252 2.23 1.98 -32.15
C ASP A 252 2.17 3.47 -32.49
N LEU A 253 3.09 4.24 -31.92
CA LEU A 253 3.29 5.68 -32.15
C LEU A 253 4.62 5.95 -32.88
N THR A 254 5.19 4.96 -33.56
CA THR A 254 6.43 5.12 -34.32
C THR A 254 6.33 6.27 -35.31
N ASN A 255 7.22 7.25 -35.19
CA ASN A 255 7.27 8.49 -35.98
C ASN A 255 6.01 9.39 -35.90
N VAL A 256 5.16 9.18 -34.90
CA VAL A 256 4.04 10.05 -34.60
C VAL A 256 4.53 11.17 -33.69
N ARG A 257 4.49 12.40 -34.17
CA ARG A 257 4.95 13.54 -33.37
C ARG A 257 3.98 13.86 -32.25
N ILE A 258 4.37 13.64 -31.03
CA ILE A 258 3.63 14.01 -29.82
C ILE A 258 3.99 15.45 -29.43
N THR A 259 2.96 16.30 -29.33
CA THR A 259 3.13 17.72 -28.96
C THR A 259 2.46 18.06 -27.62
N ASP A 260 1.48 17.25 -27.20
CA ASP A 260 0.79 17.36 -25.90
C ASP A 260 0.97 16.07 -25.10
N VAL A 261 1.88 16.13 -24.13
CA VAL A 261 2.19 14.98 -23.25
C VAL A 261 1.06 14.72 -22.26
N ASP A 262 0.31 15.75 -21.86
CA ASP A 262 -0.80 15.58 -20.92
C ASP A 262 -2.00 14.93 -21.60
N GLU A 263 -2.22 15.23 -22.89
CA GLU A 263 -3.19 14.46 -23.69
C GLU A 263 -2.78 12.99 -23.81
N LEU A 264 -1.50 12.72 -24.10
CA LEU A 264 -0.99 11.35 -24.15
C LEU A 264 -1.20 10.62 -22.81
N ARG A 265 -0.92 11.25 -21.67
CA ARG A 265 -1.18 10.68 -20.34
C ARG A 265 -2.64 10.30 -20.16
N ARG A 266 -3.57 11.20 -20.54
CA ARG A 266 -5.00 10.91 -20.50
C ARG A 266 -5.34 9.69 -21.34
N VAL A 267 -4.88 9.64 -22.57
CA VAL A 267 -5.14 8.50 -23.49
C VAL A 267 -4.57 7.20 -22.92
N LEU A 268 -3.33 7.20 -22.41
CA LEU A 268 -2.74 6.03 -21.78
C LEU A 268 -3.56 5.55 -20.57
N SER A 269 -4.12 6.47 -19.76
CA SER A 269 -4.96 6.11 -18.62
C SER A 269 -6.30 5.48 -19.04
N TRP A 270 -6.75 5.73 -20.26
CA TRP A 270 -7.98 5.16 -20.82
C TRP A 270 -7.80 3.75 -21.38
N LEU A 271 -6.59 3.22 -21.50
CA LEU A 271 -6.29 1.94 -22.14
C LEU A 271 -5.87 0.87 -21.11
N PRO A 272 -6.79 0.27 -20.34
CA PRO A 272 -6.46 -0.65 -19.25
C PRO A 272 -5.81 -1.96 -19.71
N ALA A 273 -6.13 -2.41 -20.93
CA ALA A 273 -5.56 -3.61 -21.50
C ALA A 273 -4.18 -3.40 -22.15
N LEU A 274 -3.75 -2.13 -22.32
CA LEU A 274 -2.50 -1.81 -23.01
C LEU A 274 -1.29 -2.40 -22.25
N ARG A 275 -0.45 -3.16 -22.97
CA ARG A 275 0.74 -3.84 -22.45
C ARG A 275 2.02 -3.46 -23.19
N HIS A 276 1.89 -2.89 -24.38
CA HIS A 276 3.03 -2.47 -25.19
C HIS A 276 2.75 -1.17 -25.91
N THR A 277 3.66 -0.20 -25.78
CA THR A 277 3.57 1.11 -26.45
C THR A 277 4.91 1.37 -27.16
N GLU A 278 4.89 1.35 -28.48
CA GLU A 278 6.03 1.70 -29.31
C GLU A 278 6.09 3.21 -29.55
N MET A 279 7.13 3.88 -29.09
CA MET A 279 7.26 5.33 -29.16
C MET A 279 8.56 5.79 -29.83
N VAL A 280 9.08 5.02 -30.78
CA VAL A 280 10.28 5.36 -31.54
C VAL A 280 10.02 6.58 -32.42
N GLY A 281 10.87 7.59 -32.31
CA GLY A 281 10.81 8.78 -33.17
C GLY A 281 9.61 9.70 -32.93
N CYS A 282 8.95 9.62 -31.77
CA CYS A 282 7.77 10.43 -31.43
C CYS A 282 8.08 11.91 -31.07
N GLY A 283 9.37 12.27 -30.96
CA GLY A 283 9.82 13.66 -30.75
C GLY A 283 9.89 14.11 -29.29
N LEU A 284 9.70 13.19 -28.33
CA LEU A 284 9.91 13.42 -26.91
C LEU A 284 11.37 13.12 -26.51
N ASP A 285 11.86 13.76 -25.46
CA ASP A 285 13.17 13.50 -24.88
C ASP A 285 13.15 12.24 -23.97
N ASP A 286 14.35 11.72 -23.65
CA ASP A 286 14.51 10.50 -22.87
C ASP A 286 13.97 10.63 -21.44
N GLU A 287 14.05 11.81 -20.81
CA GLU A 287 13.53 12.09 -19.48
C GLU A 287 11.99 12.02 -19.44
N THR A 288 11.35 12.65 -20.42
CA THR A 288 9.89 12.61 -20.57
C THR A 288 9.40 11.18 -20.81
N MET A 289 10.11 10.42 -21.65
CA MET A 289 9.81 9.01 -21.92
C MET A 289 9.97 8.13 -20.68
N ALA A 290 11.03 8.35 -19.91
CA ALA A 290 11.26 7.63 -18.65
C ALA A 290 10.20 7.97 -17.59
N ALA A 291 9.78 9.24 -17.51
CA ALA A 291 8.70 9.66 -16.63
C ALA A 291 7.38 8.96 -16.99
N LEU A 292 7.01 8.93 -18.27
CA LEU A 292 5.82 8.20 -18.75
C LEU A 292 5.90 6.70 -18.44
N ARG A 293 7.05 6.05 -18.64
CA ARG A 293 7.26 4.64 -18.32
C ARG A 293 7.13 4.37 -16.81
N SER A 294 7.60 5.29 -15.98
CA SER A 294 7.46 5.20 -14.51
C SER A 294 6.03 5.41 -14.05
N GLU A 295 5.28 6.30 -14.70
CA GLU A 295 3.87 6.59 -14.41
C GLU A 295 2.95 5.43 -14.85
N PHE A 296 3.29 4.75 -15.96
CA PHE A 296 2.53 3.66 -16.55
C PHE A 296 3.39 2.39 -16.72
N PRO A 297 3.87 1.75 -15.65
CA PRO A 297 4.82 0.65 -15.73
C PRO A 297 4.26 -0.59 -16.44
N GLU A 298 2.93 -0.78 -16.40
CA GLU A 298 2.24 -1.92 -17.03
C GLU A 298 2.08 -1.78 -18.56
N LYS A 299 2.35 -0.59 -19.13
CA LYS A 299 2.08 -0.32 -20.55
C LYS A 299 3.27 -0.54 -21.48
N GLY A 300 4.39 -1.03 -20.95
CA GLY A 300 5.54 -1.47 -21.73
C GLY A 300 6.03 -0.41 -22.73
N ILE A 301 6.25 0.84 -22.25
CA ILE A 301 6.67 1.96 -23.10
C ILE A 301 8.12 1.76 -23.55
N VAL A 302 8.31 1.69 -24.86
CA VAL A 302 9.60 1.45 -25.55
C VAL A 302 9.92 2.61 -26.47
N TRP A 303 11.19 3.06 -26.44
CA TRP A 303 11.73 4.05 -27.37
C TRP A 303 13.17 3.75 -27.73
N GLU A 304 13.79 4.58 -28.54
CA GLU A 304 15.21 4.49 -28.88
C GLU A 304 16.01 5.62 -28.24
N ILE A 305 17.06 5.28 -27.51
CA ILE A 305 18.07 6.21 -27.05
C ILE A 305 19.16 6.40 -28.11
N SER A 306 19.89 7.53 -28.06
CA SER A 306 21.04 7.80 -28.93
C SER A 306 22.35 7.57 -28.18
N LEU A 307 23.22 6.73 -28.74
CA LEU A 307 24.60 6.53 -28.30
C LEU A 307 25.61 7.19 -29.27
N GLY A 308 25.22 8.31 -29.87
CA GLY A 308 26.04 9.08 -30.79
C GLY A 308 26.42 8.29 -32.05
N TYR A 309 27.73 8.18 -32.37
CA TYR A 309 28.23 7.44 -33.50
C TYR A 309 27.81 5.93 -33.51
N TRP A 310 27.59 5.36 -32.32
CA TRP A 310 27.19 3.98 -32.15
C TRP A 310 25.73 3.71 -32.51
N GLY A 311 24.99 4.78 -32.87
CA GLY A 311 23.65 4.71 -33.38
C GLY A 311 22.59 4.75 -32.28
N ARG A 312 21.45 4.16 -32.58
CA ARG A 312 20.31 4.11 -31.67
C ARG A 312 20.17 2.72 -31.06
N LEU A 313 19.76 2.69 -29.81
CA LEU A 313 19.47 1.47 -29.07
C LEU A 313 18.04 1.55 -28.51
N ARG A 314 17.28 0.52 -28.74
CA ARG A 314 15.94 0.39 -28.14
C ARG A 314 16.05 0.15 -26.64
N THR A 315 15.15 0.74 -25.87
CA THR A 315 15.17 0.60 -24.39
C THR A 315 14.77 -0.78 -23.89
N ASP A 316 14.15 -1.62 -24.73
CA ASP A 316 13.83 -3.02 -24.47
C ASP A 316 14.91 -4.01 -25.02
N ALA A 317 16.03 -3.50 -25.52
CA ALA A 317 17.13 -4.34 -25.97
C ALA A 317 17.68 -5.19 -24.82
N THR A 318 17.95 -6.46 -25.08
CA THR A 318 18.53 -7.39 -24.11
C THR A 318 20.05 -7.49 -24.22
N ALA A 319 20.63 -7.01 -25.33
CA ALA A 319 22.08 -7.02 -25.54
C ALA A 319 22.54 -5.81 -26.37
N PHE A 320 23.72 -5.29 -26.03
CA PHE A 320 24.38 -4.25 -26.80
C PHE A 320 25.89 -4.44 -26.78
N THR A 321 26.56 -4.26 -27.94
CA THR A 321 28.02 -4.30 -28.05
C THR A 321 28.55 -3.17 -28.90
N THR A 322 29.66 -2.57 -28.47
CA THR A 322 30.49 -1.66 -29.27
C THR A 322 31.53 -2.38 -30.10
N ARG A 323 31.62 -3.72 -30.02
CA ARG A 323 32.54 -4.50 -30.83
C ARG A 323 32.11 -4.51 -32.29
N SER A 324 32.92 -4.00 -33.16
CA SER A 324 32.71 -4.05 -34.61
C SER A 324 33.67 -4.99 -35.29
N SER A 325 33.17 -5.72 -36.28
CA SER A 325 34.00 -6.56 -37.14
C SER A 325 34.71 -5.77 -38.29
N LYS A 326 34.44 -4.46 -38.37
CA LYS A 326 34.77 -3.66 -39.57
C LYS A 326 35.51 -2.38 -39.19
N SER A 327 36.82 -2.37 -39.25
CA SER A 327 37.69 -1.20 -39.45
C SER A 327 38.48 -0.65 -38.25
N PRO A 328 39.78 -0.39 -38.42
CA PRO A 328 40.62 0.34 -37.46
C PRO A 328 40.21 1.80 -37.24
N ASP A 329 39.42 2.42 -38.13
CA ASP A 329 39.02 3.81 -38.06
C ASP A 329 37.93 4.09 -36.99
N GLU A 330 37.26 3.07 -36.44
CA GLU A 330 36.24 3.21 -35.40
C GLU A 330 36.78 3.69 -34.05
N MET A 331 38.10 3.52 -33.83
CA MET A 331 38.81 4.06 -32.65
C MET A 331 38.71 5.60 -32.55
N LYS A 332 38.32 6.29 -33.62
CA LYS A 332 38.12 7.74 -33.65
C LYS A 332 36.84 8.19 -32.91
N TYR A 333 35.83 7.32 -32.80
CA TYR A 333 34.50 7.64 -32.32
C TYR A 333 34.14 6.88 -31.03
N ARG A 334 35.08 6.76 -30.10
CA ARG A 334 34.90 6.05 -28.83
C ARG A 334 33.79 6.70 -27.98
N LEU A 335 32.98 5.88 -27.33
CA LEU A 335 32.05 6.33 -26.31
C LEU A 335 32.80 7.03 -25.17
N THR A 336 32.21 8.12 -24.71
CA THR A 336 32.63 8.82 -23.50
C THR A 336 31.56 8.65 -22.40
N THR A 337 31.87 9.05 -21.19
CA THR A 337 30.92 9.07 -20.09
C THR A 337 29.61 9.79 -20.47
N GLU A 338 29.70 10.96 -21.15
CA GLU A 338 28.53 11.77 -21.51
C GLU A 338 27.66 11.07 -22.57
N THR A 339 28.28 10.47 -23.60
CA THR A 339 27.53 9.80 -24.68
C THR A 339 26.91 8.48 -24.22
N LEU A 340 27.42 7.90 -23.11
CA LEU A 340 26.89 6.68 -22.53
C LEU A 340 25.66 6.92 -21.65
N GLN A 341 25.46 8.12 -21.11
CA GLN A 341 24.43 8.42 -20.12
C GLN A 341 23.01 7.87 -20.42
N PRO A 342 22.52 7.91 -21.68
CA PRO A 342 21.18 7.40 -21.99
C PRO A 342 21.00 5.90 -21.78
N ILE A 343 22.08 5.10 -21.67
CA ILE A 343 21.98 3.66 -21.49
C ILE A 343 21.23 3.25 -20.23
N ARG A 344 21.14 4.15 -19.23
CA ARG A 344 20.37 3.96 -17.98
C ARG A 344 18.89 3.63 -18.21
N TYR A 345 18.36 3.95 -19.38
CA TYR A 345 16.98 3.65 -19.76
C TYR A 345 16.79 2.25 -20.34
N CYS A 346 17.87 1.53 -20.66
CA CYS A 346 17.84 0.19 -21.23
C CYS A 346 17.83 -0.89 -20.13
N THR A 347 16.84 -0.89 -19.27
CA THR A 347 16.75 -1.73 -18.06
C THR A 347 16.57 -3.22 -18.36
N GLU A 348 16.30 -3.59 -19.61
CA GLU A 348 16.16 -4.97 -20.07
C GLU A 348 17.49 -5.63 -20.49
N LEU A 349 18.61 -4.90 -20.45
CA LEU A 349 19.91 -5.42 -20.84
C LEU A 349 20.35 -6.58 -19.93
N VAL A 350 20.66 -7.69 -20.56
CA VAL A 350 21.27 -8.89 -19.97
C VAL A 350 22.76 -8.98 -20.31
N ALA A 351 23.17 -8.49 -21.47
CA ALA A 351 24.57 -8.49 -21.92
C ALA A 351 24.96 -7.11 -22.45
N LEU A 352 26.08 -6.59 -21.93
CA LEU A 352 26.61 -5.29 -22.31
C LEU A 352 28.13 -5.37 -22.55
N ASP A 353 28.56 -5.02 -23.78
CA ASP A 353 29.95 -4.94 -24.14
C ASP A 353 30.30 -3.52 -24.61
N LEU A 354 31.04 -2.82 -23.76
CA LEU A 354 31.55 -1.46 -23.96
C LEU A 354 33.09 -1.45 -23.94
N GLY A 355 33.71 -2.56 -24.38
CA GLY A 355 35.14 -2.65 -24.43
C GLY A 355 35.78 -1.66 -25.42
N HIS A 356 37.04 -1.27 -25.16
CA HIS A 356 37.87 -0.39 -26.00
C HIS A 356 37.28 1.02 -26.23
N GLN A 357 36.66 1.60 -25.19
CA GLN A 357 36.07 2.94 -25.22
C GLN A 357 36.92 3.96 -24.42
N LYS A 358 36.33 5.10 -24.03
CA LYS A 358 36.97 6.14 -23.20
C LYS A 358 36.05 6.48 -22.00
N ILE A 359 35.46 5.45 -21.43
CA ILE A 359 34.52 5.59 -20.32
C ILE A 359 35.31 5.72 -19.02
N GLU A 360 34.98 6.74 -18.22
CA GLU A 360 35.58 6.99 -16.91
C GLU A 360 34.57 6.73 -15.79
N ASP A 361 33.30 7.12 -15.99
CA ASP A 361 32.21 6.97 -15.04
C ASP A 361 31.13 6.04 -15.61
N ILE A 362 30.79 5.02 -14.83
CA ILE A 362 29.76 4.02 -15.13
C ILE A 362 28.53 4.10 -14.22
N SER A 363 28.33 5.23 -13.55
CA SER A 363 27.16 5.45 -12.67
C SER A 363 25.81 5.24 -13.36
N CYS A 364 25.73 5.53 -14.66
CA CYS A 364 24.55 5.28 -15.49
C CYS A 364 24.18 3.79 -15.63
N LEU A 365 25.05 2.87 -15.26
CA LEU A 365 24.78 1.43 -15.30
C LEU A 365 24.10 0.92 -14.04
N ALA A 366 24.09 1.67 -12.92
CA ALA A 366 23.62 1.22 -11.61
C ALA A 366 22.17 0.68 -11.60
N GLY A 367 21.31 1.11 -12.53
CA GLY A 367 19.92 0.62 -12.68
C GLY A 367 19.75 -0.64 -13.53
N LEU A 368 20.83 -1.19 -14.10
CA LEU A 368 20.77 -2.32 -15.02
C LEU A 368 20.88 -3.66 -14.30
N HIS A 369 19.93 -3.93 -13.40
CA HIS A 369 19.98 -5.08 -12.47
C HIS A 369 19.88 -6.46 -13.14
N LYS A 370 19.47 -6.53 -14.42
CA LYS A 370 19.34 -7.79 -15.18
C LYS A 370 20.65 -8.24 -15.86
N LEU A 371 21.73 -7.43 -15.76
CA LEU A 371 23.00 -7.75 -16.40
C LEU A 371 23.60 -9.04 -15.83
N GLN A 372 23.92 -9.96 -16.73
CA GLN A 372 24.67 -11.19 -16.48
C GLN A 372 26.07 -11.14 -17.07
N ILE A 373 26.23 -10.38 -18.15
CA ILE A 373 27.47 -10.22 -18.88
C ILE A 373 27.83 -8.74 -18.98
N LEU A 374 29.02 -8.38 -18.51
CA LEU A 374 29.52 -7.02 -18.56
C LEU A 374 30.98 -7.00 -19.01
N ILE A 375 31.27 -6.37 -20.17
CA ILE A 375 32.60 -6.18 -20.72
C ILE A 375 32.89 -4.69 -20.78
N LEU A 376 33.84 -4.25 -19.96
CA LEU A 376 34.32 -2.87 -19.82
C LEU A 376 35.85 -2.77 -20.02
N ALA A 377 36.41 -3.76 -20.69
CA ALA A 377 37.86 -3.84 -20.93
C ALA A 377 38.38 -2.64 -21.74
N ASP A 378 39.61 -2.20 -21.43
CA ASP A 378 40.31 -1.08 -22.09
C ASP A 378 39.47 0.20 -22.08
N ASN A 379 39.23 0.69 -20.87
CA ASN A 379 38.56 1.96 -20.55
C ASN A 379 39.43 2.77 -19.54
N ARG A 380 38.83 3.71 -18.82
CA ARG A 380 39.51 4.54 -17.82
C ARG A 380 38.79 4.50 -16.45
N ILE A 381 38.11 3.39 -16.18
CA ILE A 381 37.25 3.20 -15.02
C ILE A 381 38.11 3.00 -13.78
N SER A 382 37.77 3.70 -12.69
CA SER A 382 38.39 3.51 -11.37
C SER A 382 37.37 3.14 -10.30
N ASP A 383 36.10 3.55 -10.44
CA ASP A 383 35.02 3.31 -9.48
C ASP A 383 34.09 2.19 -9.99
N LEU A 384 34.00 1.09 -9.24
CA LEU A 384 33.12 -0.05 -9.50
C LEU A 384 31.83 -0.02 -8.66
N THR A 385 31.58 1.02 -7.87
CA THR A 385 30.40 1.12 -6.99
C THR A 385 29.08 0.77 -7.71
N PRO A 386 28.85 1.18 -8.98
CA PRO A 386 27.63 0.81 -9.71
C PRO A 386 27.39 -0.69 -9.87
N LEU A 387 28.47 -1.51 -9.90
CA LEU A 387 28.36 -2.96 -10.07
C LEU A 387 27.78 -3.67 -8.84
N ALA A 388 27.86 -3.06 -7.65
CA ALA A 388 27.29 -3.62 -6.44
C ALA A 388 25.78 -3.83 -6.51
N SER A 389 25.09 -3.14 -7.41
CA SER A 389 23.64 -3.26 -7.68
C SER A 389 23.27 -4.32 -8.70
N MET A 390 24.23 -5.12 -9.21
CA MET A 390 24.04 -6.10 -10.30
C MET A 390 24.23 -7.54 -9.83
N PRO A 391 23.37 -8.10 -8.99
CA PRO A 391 23.57 -9.39 -8.32
C PRO A 391 23.58 -10.59 -9.28
N ASP A 392 23.13 -10.39 -10.52
CA ASP A 392 23.01 -11.43 -11.53
C ASP A 392 24.26 -11.56 -12.46
N LEU A 393 25.30 -10.77 -12.21
CA LEU A 393 26.53 -10.85 -12.97
C LEU A 393 27.20 -12.23 -12.85
N VAL A 394 27.49 -12.83 -14.01
CA VAL A 394 28.15 -14.15 -14.18
C VAL A 394 29.50 -14.02 -14.85
N TYR A 395 29.63 -13.12 -15.81
CA TYR A 395 30.83 -12.93 -16.63
C TYR A 395 31.20 -11.44 -16.66
N VAL A 396 32.42 -11.10 -16.21
CA VAL A 396 32.88 -9.71 -16.13
C VAL A 396 34.31 -9.57 -16.64
N GLU A 397 34.53 -8.67 -17.62
CA GLU A 397 35.86 -8.27 -18.12
C GLU A 397 36.10 -6.78 -17.83
N LEU A 398 37.15 -6.49 -17.03
CA LEU A 398 37.55 -5.17 -16.56
C LEU A 398 39.03 -4.87 -16.80
N PHE A 399 39.71 -5.70 -17.63
CA PHE A 399 41.14 -5.54 -17.84
C PHE A 399 41.49 -4.21 -18.57
N TYR A 400 42.70 -3.70 -18.37
CA TYR A 400 43.12 -2.37 -18.82
C TYR A 400 42.22 -1.24 -18.38
N ASN A 401 42.13 -1.06 -17.05
CA ASN A 401 41.42 0.07 -16.42
C ASN A 401 42.31 0.68 -15.32
N HIS A 402 41.74 1.55 -14.48
CA HIS A 402 42.44 2.20 -13.36
C HIS A 402 41.90 1.73 -11.99
N ILE A 403 41.42 0.50 -11.90
CA ILE A 403 40.75 -0.05 -10.73
C ILE A 403 41.77 -0.38 -9.65
N SER A 404 41.51 0.09 -8.43
CA SER A 404 42.30 -0.24 -7.24
C SER A 404 41.47 -0.87 -6.13
N ASP A 405 40.13 -0.66 -6.10
CA ASP A 405 39.22 -1.18 -5.12
C ASP A 405 38.23 -2.18 -5.74
N LEU A 406 38.24 -3.41 -5.22
CA LEU A 406 37.32 -4.50 -5.62
C LEU A 406 36.15 -4.67 -4.65
N SER A 407 36.03 -3.86 -3.57
CA SER A 407 34.98 -3.99 -2.57
C SER A 407 33.57 -4.03 -3.15
N PRO A 408 33.24 -3.26 -4.21
CA PRO A 408 31.90 -3.32 -4.84
C PRO A 408 31.55 -4.68 -5.42
N LEU A 409 32.54 -5.53 -5.73
CA LEU A 409 32.30 -6.87 -6.30
C LEU A 409 32.00 -7.92 -5.22
N SER A 410 32.27 -7.66 -3.95
CA SER A 410 32.22 -8.65 -2.86
C SER A 410 30.85 -9.33 -2.66
N GLY A 411 29.76 -8.67 -3.08
CA GLY A 411 28.39 -9.21 -3.05
C GLY A 411 27.95 -10.00 -4.27
N LEU A 412 28.79 -10.09 -5.32
CA LEU A 412 28.42 -10.71 -6.59
C LEU A 412 28.59 -12.24 -6.58
N THR A 413 27.84 -12.91 -5.73
CA THR A 413 27.97 -14.35 -5.44
C THR A 413 27.67 -15.28 -6.60
N LYS A 414 27.07 -14.78 -7.70
CA LYS A 414 26.83 -15.55 -8.94
C LYS A 414 27.99 -15.45 -9.94
N LEU A 415 28.98 -14.60 -9.66
CA LEU A 415 30.09 -14.36 -10.56
C LEU A 415 30.96 -15.61 -10.72
N LYS A 416 31.15 -16.05 -11.96
CA LYS A 416 31.91 -17.23 -12.34
C LYS A 416 33.23 -16.89 -13.03
N ASP A 417 33.23 -15.88 -13.88
CA ASP A 417 34.39 -15.43 -14.62
C ASP A 417 34.66 -13.95 -14.35
N LEU A 418 35.84 -13.65 -13.85
CA LEU A 418 36.33 -12.31 -13.62
C LEU A 418 37.70 -12.09 -14.19
N ASN A 419 37.84 -11.10 -15.07
CA ASN A 419 39.12 -10.66 -15.60
C ASN A 419 39.39 -9.20 -15.21
N VAL A 420 40.34 -9.00 -14.34
CA VAL A 420 40.80 -7.69 -13.83
C VAL A 420 42.29 -7.46 -14.09
N CYS A 421 42.87 -8.12 -15.12
CA CYS A 421 44.26 -7.90 -15.52
C CYS A 421 44.57 -6.44 -15.79
N SER A 422 45.83 -6.04 -15.63
CA SER A 422 46.31 -4.69 -15.98
C SER A 422 45.50 -3.55 -15.36
N ASN A 423 45.45 -3.57 -14.01
CA ASN A 423 44.82 -2.57 -13.16
C ASN A 423 45.78 -2.12 -12.03
N MET A 424 45.29 -1.53 -10.96
CA MET A 424 46.10 -1.05 -9.84
C MET A 424 45.74 -1.73 -8.52
N ILE A 425 45.25 -2.98 -8.58
CA ILE A 425 44.71 -3.73 -7.43
C ILE A 425 45.85 -4.19 -6.51
N SER A 426 45.76 -3.86 -5.23
CA SER A 426 46.70 -4.30 -4.20
C SER A 426 46.04 -5.13 -3.08
N ASP A 427 44.69 -5.11 -3.00
CA ASP A 427 43.93 -5.88 -2.01
C ASP A 427 42.98 -6.84 -2.71
N LEU A 428 43.15 -8.15 -2.46
CA LEU A 428 42.34 -9.24 -3.00
C LEU A 428 41.28 -9.73 -2.02
N THR A 429 41.24 -9.19 -0.79
CA THR A 429 40.29 -9.63 0.27
C THR A 429 38.81 -9.52 -0.11
N PRO A 430 38.36 -8.51 -0.93
CA PRO A 430 36.98 -8.46 -1.39
C PRO A 430 36.51 -9.68 -2.20
N LEU A 431 37.45 -10.43 -2.80
CA LEU A 431 37.14 -11.61 -3.62
C LEU A 431 37.01 -12.89 -2.80
N TYR A 432 37.42 -12.91 -1.50
CA TYR A 432 37.46 -14.11 -0.68
C TYR A 432 36.09 -14.80 -0.50
N GLY A 433 35.00 -14.04 -0.55
CA GLY A 433 33.62 -14.53 -0.45
C GLY A 433 33.01 -15.05 -1.77
N LEU A 434 33.69 -14.84 -2.90
CA LEU A 434 33.15 -15.17 -4.22
C LEU A 434 33.43 -16.64 -4.59
N THR A 435 32.94 -17.56 -3.78
CA THR A 435 33.21 -19.01 -3.90
C THR A 435 32.63 -19.65 -5.18
N SER A 436 31.78 -18.93 -5.92
CA SER A 436 31.26 -19.32 -7.23
C SER A 436 32.21 -19.02 -8.38
N LEU A 437 33.34 -18.28 -8.12
CA LEU A 437 34.33 -18.02 -9.16
C LEU A 437 34.98 -19.33 -9.62
N GLU A 438 34.99 -19.54 -10.92
CA GLU A 438 35.61 -20.65 -11.59
C GLU A 438 36.89 -20.23 -12.33
N ARG A 439 36.91 -18.95 -12.79
CA ARG A 439 38.08 -18.37 -13.47
C ARG A 439 38.33 -16.94 -13.04
N LEU A 440 39.56 -16.65 -12.65
CA LEU A 440 40.01 -15.32 -12.24
C LEU A 440 41.34 -14.98 -12.89
N TRP A 441 41.35 -14.03 -13.85
CA TRP A 441 42.55 -13.48 -14.48
C TRP A 441 42.85 -12.10 -13.88
N TYR A 442 44.04 -11.89 -13.32
CA TYR A 442 44.40 -10.69 -12.55
C TYR A 442 45.88 -10.33 -12.62
N SER A 443 46.60 -10.75 -13.67
CA SER A 443 48.00 -10.36 -13.95
C SER A 443 48.16 -8.83 -14.02
N ASN A 444 49.39 -8.35 -13.94
CA ASN A 444 49.71 -6.92 -14.01
C ASN A 444 48.91 -6.03 -13.02
N ASN A 445 48.95 -6.42 -11.75
CA ASN A 445 48.38 -5.67 -10.65
C ASN A 445 49.47 -5.42 -9.57
N ARG A 446 49.11 -4.93 -8.39
CA ARG A 446 50.03 -4.48 -7.32
C ARG A 446 50.02 -5.36 -6.06
N PHE A 447 49.29 -6.48 -6.05
CA PHE A 447 49.21 -7.43 -4.94
C PHE A 447 50.53 -8.27 -4.85
N THR A 448 50.77 -8.85 -3.69
CA THR A 448 51.97 -9.69 -3.43
C THR A 448 51.76 -11.17 -3.78
N VAL A 449 52.79 -11.97 -3.66
CA VAL A 449 52.69 -13.44 -3.81
C VAL A 449 51.86 -14.02 -2.67
N GLU A 450 52.03 -13.49 -1.47
CA GLU A 450 51.34 -13.90 -0.26
C GLU A 450 49.81 -13.62 -0.37
N ASP A 451 49.38 -12.48 -0.97
CA ASP A 451 47.99 -12.17 -1.26
C ASP A 451 47.37 -13.18 -2.24
N HIS A 452 48.15 -13.57 -3.25
CA HIS A 452 47.74 -14.60 -4.19
C HIS A 452 47.55 -15.98 -3.53
N GLU A 453 48.50 -16.40 -2.67
CA GLU A 453 48.42 -17.66 -1.95
C GLU A 453 47.21 -17.68 -1.02
N ALA A 454 46.99 -16.60 -0.28
CA ALA A 454 45.81 -16.44 0.61
C ALA A 454 44.49 -16.49 -0.14
N LEU A 455 44.42 -15.92 -1.36
CA LEU A 455 43.24 -15.98 -2.21
C LEU A 455 42.99 -17.41 -2.74
N GLN A 456 44.06 -18.14 -3.19
CA GLN A 456 43.95 -19.52 -3.66
C GLN A 456 43.43 -20.47 -2.56
N GLU A 457 43.85 -20.28 -1.31
CA GLU A 457 43.32 -21.04 -0.19
C GLU A 457 41.82 -20.87 0.03
N ARG A 458 41.24 -19.70 -0.34
CA ARG A 458 39.83 -19.39 -0.23
C ARG A 458 39.02 -19.84 -1.44
N LEU A 459 39.58 -19.69 -2.62
CA LEU A 459 38.93 -19.99 -3.91
C LEU A 459 39.47 -21.32 -4.50
N ILE A 460 39.35 -22.40 -3.75
CA ILE A 460 39.92 -23.71 -4.03
C ILE A 460 39.46 -24.32 -5.37
N ASN A 461 38.30 -23.91 -5.89
CA ASN A 461 37.76 -24.40 -7.17
C ASN A 461 37.97 -23.41 -8.32
N CYS A 462 38.66 -22.29 -8.08
CA CYS A 462 38.88 -21.25 -9.07
C CYS A 462 40.27 -21.43 -9.74
N VAL A 463 40.28 -21.37 -11.07
CA VAL A 463 41.54 -21.20 -11.80
C VAL A 463 41.99 -19.75 -11.68
N CYS A 464 42.95 -19.51 -10.78
CA CYS A 464 43.49 -18.18 -10.49
C CYS A 464 44.77 -17.95 -11.30
N ASN A 465 44.69 -17.13 -12.36
CA ASN A 465 45.84 -16.87 -13.23
C ASN A 465 46.41 -15.44 -13.02
N ARG A 466 47.60 -15.34 -12.45
CA ARG A 466 48.33 -14.09 -12.16
C ARG A 466 49.44 -13.74 -13.11
N THR A 467 49.74 -14.61 -14.11
CA THR A 467 50.95 -14.53 -14.94
C THR A 467 50.67 -14.73 -16.43
N VAL A 468 49.58 -14.17 -16.93
CA VAL A 468 49.27 -14.23 -18.38
C VAL A 468 50.16 -13.25 -19.17
N TRP A 469 50.52 -13.63 -20.39
CA TRP A 469 51.27 -12.78 -21.30
C TRP A 469 50.36 -11.82 -22.11
N ASP A 470 49.10 -12.14 -22.23
CA ASP A 470 48.01 -11.34 -22.81
C ASP A 470 46.77 -11.52 -21.93
N GLU A 471 46.01 -10.48 -21.69
CA GLU A 471 44.88 -10.44 -20.73
C GLU A 471 43.79 -11.45 -21.04
N THR A 472 43.75 -11.97 -22.26
CA THR A 472 42.76 -12.95 -22.73
C THR A 472 43.39 -14.25 -23.22
N ALA A 473 44.67 -14.49 -22.90
CA ALA A 473 45.37 -15.74 -23.17
C ALA A 473 45.07 -16.83 -22.13
N ASP A 474 45.78 -17.95 -22.28
CA ASP A 474 45.81 -19.07 -21.35
C ASP A 474 44.41 -19.67 -21.03
N GLY A 475 43.59 -19.84 -22.08
CA GLY A 475 42.29 -20.50 -21.96
C GLY A 475 41.11 -19.57 -21.70
N TRP A 476 41.32 -18.25 -21.62
CA TRP A 476 40.17 -17.32 -21.38
C TRP A 476 39.13 -17.36 -22.53
N ARG A 477 39.63 -17.28 -23.80
CA ARG A 477 38.76 -17.26 -24.99
C ARG A 477 38.39 -18.65 -25.51
N GLU A 478 39.06 -19.69 -25.07
CA GLU A 478 38.80 -21.07 -25.44
C GLU A 478 37.74 -21.76 -24.60
N HIS A 479 37.36 -21.16 -23.48
CA HIS A 479 36.38 -21.70 -22.55
C HIS A 479 34.94 -21.60 -23.09
N GLU A 480 34.11 -22.58 -22.79
CA GLU A 480 32.70 -22.63 -23.23
C GLU A 480 31.90 -21.40 -22.85
N ARG A 481 32.13 -20.80 -21.65
CA ARG A 481 31.45 -19.57 -21.21
C ARG A 481 31.83 -18.33 -22.03
N TYR A 482 33.00 -18.29 -22.62
CA TYR A 482 33.33 -17.24 -23.60
C TYR A 482 32.43 -17.33 -24.83
N PHE A 483 32.17 -18.55 -25.36
CA PHE A 483 31.25 -18.76 -26.47
C PHE A 483 29.78 -18.51 -26.07
N TRP A 484 29.42 -18.91 -24.85
CA TRP A 484 28.12 -18.56 -24.27
C TRP A 484 27.91 -17.04 -24.19
N MET A 485 28.83 -16.30 -23.62
CA MET A 485 28.82 -14.82 -23.57
C MET A 485 28.67 -14.23 -24.98
N ARG A 486 29.47 -14.68 -25.94
CA ARG A 486 29.38 -14.19 -27.31
C ARG A 486 28.05 -14.46 -27.98
N SER A 487 27.35 -15.50 -27.60
CA SER A 487 26.04 -15.86 -28.18
C SER A 487 24.99 -14.78 -27.98
N PHE A 488 25.07 -13.98 -26.91
CA PHE A 488 24.13 -12.88 -26.63
C PHE A 488 24.24 -11.74 -27.64
N PHE A 489 25.40 -11.55 -28.24
CA PHE A 489 25.65 -10.46 -29.18
C PHE A 489 25.42 -10.83 -30.64
N LYS A 490 25.12 -12.09 -30.98
CA LYS A 490 25.00 -12.57 -32.36
C LYS A 490 23.99 -11.82 -33.22
N ASP A 491 22.88 -11.37 -32.55
CA ASP A 491 21.78 -10.64 -33.19
C ASP A 491 21.94 -9.12 -33.11
N SER A 492 23.00 -8.65 -32.46
CA SER A 492 23.32 -7.22 -32.45
C SER A 492 23.61 -6.75 -33.89
N PRO A 493 22.97 -5.64 -34.37
CA PRO A 493 23.12 -5.15 -35.73
C PRO A 493 24.57 -4.89 -36.16
N ARG A 494 25.46 -4.70 -35.19
CA ARG A 494 26.89 -4.41 -35.42
C ARG A 494 27.81 -5.65 -35.34
N TYR A 495 27.31 -6.75 -34.82
CA TYR A 495 28.09 -7.99 -34.73
C TYR A 495 28.18 -8.75 -36.05
N LYS A 496 27.27 -8.49 -37.01
CA LYS A 496 27.25 -9.00 -38.36
C LYS A 496 28.12 -8.13 -39.27
#